data_f15fb0acc638dcdcd7394101475a9ea7
#
_entry.id   f15fb0acc638dcdcd7394101475a9ea7
#
_cell.length_a   1.000
_cell.length_b   1.000
_cell.length_c   1.000
_cell.angle_alpha   90.00
_cell.angle_beta   90.00
_cell.angle_gamma   90.00
#
_symmetry.space_group_name_H-M   'P 1'
#
loop_
_entity.id
_entity.type
_entity.pdbx_description
1 polymer ?
#
loop_
_entity_poly.entity_id
_entity_poly.type
_entity_poly.pdbx_seq_one_letter_code
_entity_poly.pdbx_strand_id
1 'polypeptide(L)'
;MPKLISEKNQLQQLSLNSNGGVVYQPARGFFKVVYQGLILPNLPAPLRYFNYISLIGQPRIPLCYNANGIVTSAVDTATVLVSNSLHSVGHLKTYSIRRQCQLNPSRYQFDKTDLIEWQIPRVQLRRIDSEMSCDLIVQTPSDISNSSALQWGISDYWSILCHCEGEILYKGQKYEVNGLGRFKHARALHLPFLSLCFYTCQIINLNETTQVTLSQIRNQWNIILFSRLDIQELGKQPVTFTE
;
A
#
# COMPACT_ATOMS: atom_id res chain seq x y z
N MET A 1 30.35 17.44 -0.24
CA MET A 1 28.91 17.72 -0.38
C MET A 1 28.31 17.48 -1.77
N PRO A 2 29.01 17.50 -2.94
CA PRO A 2 28.39 17.20 -4.25
C PRO A 2 28.01 15.73 -4.46
N LYS A 3 28.68 14.76 -3.81
CA LYS A 3 28.38 13.33 -3.97
C LYS A 3 27.03 12.87 -3.42
N LEU A 4 26.56 13.46 -2.32
CA LEU A 4 25.27 13.14 -1.71
C LEU A 4 24.05 13.55 -2.57
N ILE A 5 24.19 14.60 -3.37
CA ILE A 5 23.14 15.07 -4.28
C ILE A 5 23.03 14.14 -5.50
N SER A 6 24.15 13.59 -5.98
CA SER A 6 24.19 12.64 -7.09
C SER A 6 23.55 11.29 -6.71
N GLU A 7 23.77 10.80 -5.49
CA GLU A 7 23.16 9.56 -5.00
C GLU A 7 21.65 9.71 -4.72
N LYS A 8 21.19 10.88 -4.24
CA LYS A 8 19.76 11.19 -4.14
C LYS A 8 19.04 11.13 -5.48
N ASN A 9 19.66 11.66 -6.53
CA ASN A 9 19.08 11.63 -7.89
C ASN A 9 19.09 10.21 -8.47
N GLN A 10 20.08 9.38 -8.15
CA GLN A 10 20.10 7.98 -8.57
C GLN A 10 19.06 7.13 -7.81
N LEU A 11 18.82 7.39 -6.53
CA LEU A 11 17.78 6.70 -5.74
C LEU A 11 16.37 7.10 -6.19
N GLN A 12 16.15 8.36 -6.58
CA GLN A 12 14.89 8.79 -7.20
C GLN A 12 14.68 8.17 -8.58
N GLN A 13 15.72 7.96 -9.38
CA GLN A 13 15.61 7.27 -10.67
C GLN A 13 15.32 5.78 -10.56
N LEU A 14 15.62 5.14 -9.42
CA LEU A 14 15.33 3.71 -9.19
C LEU A 14 13.86 3.41 -8.91
N SER A 15 13.04 4.41 -8.61
CA SER A 15 11.60 4.26 -8.37
C SER A 15 10.72 4.57 -9.59
N LEU A 16 11.31 5.14 -10.63
CA LEU A 16 10.63 5.47 -11.88
C LEU A 16 11.27 4.66 -13.02
N ASN A 17 10.44 4.16 -13.94
CA ASN A 17 10.98 3.66 -15.21
C ASN A 17 11.43 4.85 -16.06
N SER A 18 12.18 4.57 -17.15
CA SER A 18 12.70 5.59 -18.07
C SER A 18 11.63 6.53 -18.66
N ASN A 19 10.35 6.22 -18.49
CA ASN A 19 9.20 6.98 -18.96
C ASN A 19 8.45 7.70 -17.82
N GLY A 20 9.04 7.81 -16.59
CA GLY A 20 8.42 8.48 -15.46
C GLY A 20 7.26 7.73 -14.78
N GLY A 21 6.98 6.50 -15.19
CA GLY A 21 5.89 5.70 -14.62
C GLY A 21 6.27 5.02 -13.30
N VAL A 22 5.26 4.66 -12.51
CA VAL A 22 5.45 3.88 -11.27
C VAL A 22 6.07 2.55 -11.59
N VAL A 23 7.20 2.28 -11.00
CA VAL A 23 7.78 0.93 -10.99
C VAL A 23 7.45 0.29 -9.65
N TYR A 24 6.73 -0.82 -9.73
CA TYR A 24 6.68 -1.74 -8.62
C TYR A 24 8.09 -2.29 -8.37
N GLN A 25 8.56 -2.16 -7.13
CA GLN A 25 9.86 -2.70 -6.75
C GLN A 25 9.68 -3.88 -5.78
N PRO A 26 10.16 -5.08 -6.16
CA PRO A 26 10.07 -6.26 -5.29
C PRO A 26 10.93 -6.12 -4.04
N ALA A 27 10.69 -6.98 -3.06
CA ALA A 27 11.59 -7.19 -1.94
C ALA A 27 12.93 -7.71 -2.46
N ARG A 28 13.91 -6.83 -2.66
CA ARG A 28 15.21 -7.14 -3.27
C ARG A 28 16.35 -6.56 -2.44
N GLY A 29 17.45 -7.26 -2.35
CA GLY A 29 18.65 -6.80 -1.65
C GLY A 29 18.38 -6.54 -0.16
N PHE A 30 18.61 -5.31 0.26
CA PHE A 30 18.41 -4.87 1.64
C PHE A 30 16.94 -4.64 2.00
N PHE A 31 16.08 -4.33 1.02
CA PHE A 31 14.64 -4.16 1.23
C PHE A 31 13.96 -5.52 1.34
N LYS A 32 13.66 -5.94 2.56
CA LYS A 32 13.04 -7.24 2.87
C LYS A 32 11.55 -7.17 3.09
N VAL A 33 11.01 -5.95 3.20
CA VAL A 33 9.60 -5.70 3.46
C VAL A 33 9.01 -4.85 2.35
N VAL A 34 7.91 -5.32 1.78
CA VAL A 34 7.14 -4.57 0.78
C VAL A 34 5.69 -4.51 1.24
N TYR A 35 5.17 -3.31 1.30
CA TYR A 35 3.77 -3.00 1.59
C TYR A 35 3.10 -2.50 0.32
N GLN A 36 1.87 -2.94 0.10
CA GLN A 36 0.96 -2.40 -0.89
C GLN A 36 -0.43 -2.29 -0.28
N GLY A 37 -1.13 -1.21 -0.56
CA GLY A 37 -2.47 -1.01 -0.03
C GLY A 37 -3.34 -0.21 -0.99
N LEU A 38 -4.57 -0.67 -1.17
CA LEU A 38 -5.66 0.09 -1.79
C LEU A 38 -6.67 0.44 -0.71
N ILE A 39 -7.02 1.71 -0.63
CA ILE A 39 -8.03 2.21 0.29
C ILE A 39 -9.12 2.91 -0.52
N LEU A 40 -10.37 2.47 -0.34
CA LEU A 40 -11.56 3.05 -0.93
C LEU A 40 -12.47 3.57 0.19
N PRO A 41 -12.48 4.87 0.46
CA PRO A 41 -13.42 5.47 1.40
C PRO A 41 -14.78 5.70 0.71
N ASN A 42 -15.80 6.03 1.51
CA ASN A 42 -17.11 6.49 1.06
C ASN A 42 -17.88 5.49 0.18
N LEU A 43 -17.68 4.20 0.38
CA LEU A 43 -18.51 3.19 -0.26
C LEU A 43 -19.93 3.18 0.32
N PRO A 44 -20.94 2.70 -0.45
CA PRO A 44 -22.28 2.55 0.07
C PRO A 44 -22.33 1.57 1.25
N ALA A 45 -23.31 1.73 2.13
CA ALA A 45 -23.58 0.77 3.20
C ALA A 45 -23.92 -0.61 2.60
N PRO A 46 -23.50 -1.71 3.23
CA PRO A 46 -22.81 -1.82 4.52
C PRO A 46 -21.28 -1.73 4.43
N LEU A 47 -20.70 -1.62 3.24
CA LEU A 47 -19.25 -1.60 3.07
C LEU A 47 -18.63 -0.33 3.67
N ARG A 48 -19.17 0.84 3.35
CA ARG A 48 -18.73 2.17 3.76
C ARG A 48 -17.24 2.47 3.48
N TYR A 49 -16.41 1.45 3.51
CA TYR A 49 -14.98 1.49 3.39
C TYR A 49 -14.46 0.14 2.89
N PHE A 50 -13.42 0.17 2.08
CA PHE A 50 -12.71 -1.03 1.68
C PHE A 50 -11.22 -0.77 1.77
N ASN A 51 -10.50 -1.72 2.35
CA ASN A 51 -9.07 -1.70 2.48
C ASN A 51 -8.50 -3.05 2.07
N TYR A 52 -7.57 -3.04 1.13
CA TYR A 52 -6.77 -4.18 0.75
C TYR A 52 -5.32 -3.87 1.05
N ILE A 53 -4.69 -4.69 1.87
CA ILE A 53 -3.28 -4.56 2.25
C ILE A 53 -2.57 -5.87 1.96
N SER A 54 -1.45 -5.81 1.25
CA SER A 54 -0.48 -6.89 1.19
C SER A 54 0.84 -6.46 1.82
N LEU A 55 1.38 -7.33 2.66
CA LEU A 55 2.67 -7.17 3.31
C LEU A 55 3.53 -8.39 2.98
N ILE A 56 4.64 -8.17 2.28
CA ILE A 56 5.59 -9.21 1.89
C ILE A 56 6.80 -9.08 2.79
N GLY A 57 7.12 -10.18 3.50
CA GLY A 57 8.07 -10.15 4.60
C GLY A 57 7.46 -9.55 5.86
N GLN A 58 7.78 -10.10 7.03
CA GLN A 58 7.36 -9.53 8.30
C GLN A 58 8.54 -8.91 9.02
N PRO A 59 8.61 -7.58 9.11
CA PRO A 59 9.62 -6.93 9.95
C PRO A 59 9.27 -7.17 11.42
N ARG A 60 10.28 -7.26 12.28
CA ARG A 60 10.09 -7.26 13.74
C ARG A 60 9.81 -5.85 14.27
N ILE A 61 8.92 -5.13 13.60
CA ILE A 61 8.45 -3.81 13.99
C ILE A 61 7.08 -4.01 14.62
N PRO A 62 6.78 -3.51 15.82
CA PRO A 62 5.48 -3.73 16.49
C PRO A 62 4.27 -3.44 15.62
N LEU A 63 4.35 -2.41 14.78
CA LEU A 63 3.29 -2.01 13.85
C LEU A 63 2.87 -3.10 12.85
N CYS A 64 3.79 -3.96 12.43
CA CYS A 64 3.58 -4.92 11.33
C CYS A 64 3.83 -6.37 11.75
N TYR A 65 4.38 -6.60 12.95
CA TYR A 65 4.77 -7.93 13.37
C TYR A 65 3.58 -8.73 13.93
N ASN A 66 3.31 -9.85 13.30
CA ASN A 66 2.30 -10.81 13.77
C ASN A 66 2.93 -12.19 13.92
N ALA A 67 3.33 -12.54 15.15
CA ALA A 67 3.96 -13.82 15.45
C ALA A 67 3.09 -15.01 15.06
N ASN A 68 1.77 -14.91 15.24
CA ASN A 68 0.80 -15.96 14.94
C ASN A 68 0.58 -16.15 13.43
N GLY A 69 0.97 -15.18 12.62
CA GLY A 69 0.86 -15.24 11.16
C GLY A 69 2.12 -15.78 10.47
N ILE A 70 3.18 -16.10 11.22
CA ILE A 70 4.42 -16.62 10.61
C ILE A 70 4.20 -18.06 10.16
N VAL A 71 4.33 -18.30 8.84
CA VAL A 71 4.13 -19.63 8.24
C VAL A 71 5.38 -20.49 8.39
N THR A 72 6.54 -19.98 7.99
CA THR A 72 7.84 -20.68 8.08
C THR A 72 8.90 -19.83 8.77
N SER A 73 9.05 -18.59 8.32
CA SER A 73 9.91 -17.57 8.92
C SER A 73 9.37 -16.18 8.60
N ALA A 74 9.79 -15.18 9.37
CA ALA A 74 9.32 -13.80 9.16
C ALA A 74 9.64 -13.26 7.75
N VAL A 75 10.78 -13.61 7.19
CA VAL A 75 11.19 -13.19 5.83
C VAL A 75 10.51 -13.99 4.72
N ASP A 76 9.97 -15.16 5.01
CA ASP A 76 9.24 -16.02 4.07
C ASP A 76 7.72 -15.88 4.23
N THR A 77 7.24 -14.97 5.03
CA THR A 77 5.81 -14.76 5.26
C THR A 77 5.29 -13.55 4.49
N ALA A 78 4.25 -13.77 3.69
CA ALA A 78 3.41 -12.72 3.15
C ALA A 78 2.05 -12.74 3.85
N THR A 79 1.48 -11.56 4.06
CA THR A 79 0.16 -11.40 4.67
C THR A 79 -0.71 -10.54 3.77
N VAL A 80 -1.93 -10.98 3.52
CA VAL A 80 -2.95 -10.18 2.84
C VAL A 80 -4.13 -9.97 3.78
N LEU A 81 -4.48 -8.71 3.98
CA LEU A 81 -5.62 -8.27 4.78
C LEU A 81 -6.62 -7.56 3.87
N VAL A 82 -7.88 -7.95 3.97
CA VAL A 82 -9.01 -7.22 3.37
C VAL A 82 -10.00 -6.87 4.46
N SER A 83 -10.46 -5.63 4.49
CA SER A 83 -11.38 -5.14 5.52
C SER A 83 -12.35 -4.12 4.93
N ASN A 84 -13.60 -4.19 5.39
CA ASN A 84 -14.64 -3.20 5.12
C ASN A 84 -14.98 -2.34 6.33
N SER A 85 -14.13 -2.36 7.36
CA SER A 85 -14.33 -1.59 8.58
C SER A 85 -13.01 -1.03 9.09
N LEU A 86 -13.06 0.17 9.62
CA LEU A 86 -11.92 0.84 10.26
C LEU A 86 -11.52 0.20 11.60
N HIS A 87 -12.44 -0.55 12.21
CA HIS A 87 -12.28 -1.09 13.57
C HIS A 87 -12.12 -2.61 13.62
N SER A 88 -12.29 -3.31 12.50
CA SER A 88 -12.12 -4.76 12.44
C SER A 88 -10.81 -5.13 11.76
N VAL A 89 -10.17 -6.19 12.24
CA VAL A 89 -8.95 -6.73 11.62
C VAL A 89 -9.21 -7.25 10.21
N GLY A 90 -10.48 -7.56 9.88
CA GLY A 90 -10.86 -8.03 8.55
C GLY A 90 -10.40 -9.47 8.27
N HIS A 91 -10.38 -9.82 6.98
CA HIS A 91 -10.07 -11.16 6.51
C HIS A 91 -8.58 -11.26 6.21
N LEU A 92 -7.82 -11.72 7.21
CA LEU A 92 -6.38 -11.88 7.14
C LEU A 92 -6.03 -13.30 6.63
N LYS A 93 -5.15 -13.36 5.63
CA LYS A 93 -4.51 -14.60 5.17
C LYS A 93 -3.00 -14.45 5.18
N THR A 94 -2.32 -15.54 5.51
CA THR A 94 -0.85 -15.62 5.53
C THR A 94 -0.37 -16.72 4.60
N TYR A 95 0.75 -16.48 3.94
CA TYR A 95 1.30 -17.32 2.90
C TYR A 95 2.81 -17.50 3.08
N SER A 96 3.34 -18.69 2.77
CA SER A 96 4.78 -18.83 2.52
C SER A 96 5.12 -18.25 1.17
N ILE A 97 6.00 -17.24 1.14
CA ILE A 97 6.43 -16.59 -0.11
C ILE A 97 7.00 -17.62 -1.07
N ARG A 98 7.86 -18.52 -0.58
CA ARG A 98 8.54 -19.51 -1.42
C ARG A 98 7.64 -20.59 -1.98
N ARG A 99 6.58 -20.96 -1.26
CA ARG A 99 5.73 -22.11 -1.62
C ARG A 99 4.42 -21.69 -2.27
N GLN A 100 3.89 -20.52 -1.92
CA GLN A 100 2.53 -20.12 -2.24
C GLN A 100 2.44 -18.81 -3.01
N CYS A 101 3.55 -18.07 -3.19
CA CYS A 101 3.50 -16.79 -3.88
C CYS A 101 4.29 -16.81 -5.19
N GLN A 102 3.76 -16.11 -6.19
CA GLN A 102 4.45 -15.77 -7.43
C GLN A 102 4.57 -14.24 -7.47
N LEU A 103 5.78 -13.74 -7.23
CA LEU A 103 6.04 -12.31 -7.11
C LEU A 103 7.03 -11.87 -8.19
N ASN A 104 6.52 -11.14 -9.18
CA ASN A 104 7.35 -10.55 -10.23
C ASN A 104 6.95 -9.07 -10.44
N PRO A 105 7.71 -8.28 -11.21
CA PRO A 105 7.46 -6.84 -11.35
C PRO A 105 6.07 -6.45 -11.86
N SER A 106 5.41 -7.32 -12.63
CA SER A 106 4.10 -7.05 -13.21
C SER A 106 2.95 -7.79 -12.52
N ARG A 107 3.25 -8.74 -11.60
CA ARG A 107 2.22 -9.59 -11.03
C ARG A 107 2.60 -10.09 -9.64
N TYR A 108 1.70 -9.90 -8.68
CA TYR A 108 1.74 -10.51 -7.36
C TYR A 108 0.55 -11.43 -7.21
N GLN A 109 0.85 -12.69 -7.07
CA GLN A 109 -0.14 -13.72 -6.82
C GLN A 109 0.20 -14.39 -5.49
N PHE A 110 -0.79 -14.44 -4.60
CA PHE A 110 -0.73 -15.10 -3.30
C PHE A 110 -1.65 -16.32 -3.36
N ASP A 111 -1.06 -17.49 -3.57
CA ASP A 111 -1.74 -18.74 -3.87
C ASP A 111 -2.74 -18.56 -5.05
N LYS A 112 -3.94 -19.10 -4.92
CA LYS A 112 -5.06 -18.89 -5.87
C LYS A 112 -6.05 -17.83 -5.40
N THR A 113 -5.78 -17.21 -4.24
CA THR A 113 -6.73 -16.35 -3.54
C THR A 113 -6.60 -14.90 -3.96
N ASP A 114 -5.40 -14.34 -3.94
CA ASP A 114 -5.17 -12.91 -4.12
C ASP A 114 -4.26 -12.65 -5.32
N LEU A 115 -4.60 -11.62 -6.10
CA LEU A 115 -3.85 -11.19 -7.27
C LEU A 115 -3.78 -9.67 -7.33
N ILE A 116 -2.58 -9.13 -7.56
CA ILE A 116 -2.36 -7.76 -8.01
C ILE A 116 -1.58 -7.83 -9.31
N GLU A 117 -2.15 -7.30 -10.37
CA GLU A 117 -1.51 -7.28 -11.70
C GLU A 117 -1.33 -5.84 -12.18
N TRP A 118 -0.10 -5.53 -12.60
CA TRP A 118 0.35 -4.18 -12.92
C TRP A 118 0.51 -4.00 -14.42
N GLN A 119 -0.36 -3.20 -15.00
CA GLN A 119 -0.29 -2.78 -16.41
C GLN A 119 -0.52 -1.26 -16.46
N ILE A 120 0.40 -0.50 -15.84
CA ILE A 120 0.26 0.95 -15.67
C ILE A 120 -0.14 1.63 -16.98
N PRO A 121 -1.17 2.48 -16.97
CA PRO A 121 -1.83 3.11 -15.81
C PRO A 121 -2.94 2.26 -15.16
N ARG A 122 -3.10 1.02 -15.54
CA ARG A 122 -4.12 0.12 -14.98
C ARG A 122 -3.50 -0.89 -14.02
N VAL A 123 -4.10 -1.07 -12.86
CA VAL A 123 -3.78 -2.14 -11.91
C VAL A 123 -5.05 -2.94 -11.66
N GLN A 124 -4.99 -4.26 -11.85
CA GLN A 124 -6.06 -5.15 -11.45
C GLN A 124 -5.77 -5.72 -10.08
N LEU A 125 -6.76 -5.67 -9.20
CA LEU A 125 -6.73 -6.25 -7.88
C LEU A 125 -7.89 -7.22 -7.74
N ARG A 126 -7.58 -8.50 -7.49
CA ARG A 126 -8.59 -9.55 -7.37
C ARG A 126 -8.36 -10.39 -6.12
N ARG A 127 -9.44 -10.67 -5.41
CA ARG A 127 -9.48 -11.63 -4.33
C ARG A 127 -10.65 -12.57 -4.50
N ILE A 128 -10.41 -13.86 -4.28
CA ILE A 128 -11.43 -14.90 -4.25
C ILE A 128 -11.50 -15.46 -2.84
N ASP A 129 -12.61 -15.22 -2.15
CA ASP A 129 -12.83 -15.65 -0.77
C ASP A 129 -14.33 -15.84 -0.51
N SER A 130 -14.70 -16.75 0.38
CA SER A 130 -16.11 -17.05 0.67
C SER A 130 -16.85 -15.91 1.36
N GLU A 131 -16.17 -15.09 2.14
CA GLU A 131 -16.78 -14.00 2.92
C GLU A 131 -16.66 -12.65 2.22
N MET A 132 -15.51 -12.39 1.60
CA MET A 132 -15.26 -11.14 0.90
C MET A 132 -14.37 -11.37 -0.31
N SER A 133 -14.96 -11.27 -1.50
CA SER A 133 -14.25 -11.29 -2.78
C SER A 133 -14.28 -9.92 -3.42
N CYS A 134 -13.31 -9.62 -4.28
CA CYS A 134 -13.33 -8.41 -5.09
C CYS A 134 -12.66 -8.63 -6.44
N ASP A 135 -13.11 -7.89 -7.44
CA ASP A 135 -12.42 -7.70 -8.73
C ASP A 135 -12.48 -6.23 -9.07
N LEU A 136 -11.36 -5.55 -8.88
CA LEU A 136 -11.25 -4.11 -8.96
C LEU A 136 -10.19 -3.71 -9.99
N ILE A 137 -10.53 -2.72 -10.79
CA ILE A 137 -9.62 -2.04 -11.69
C ILE A 137 -9.29 -0.68 -11.09
N VAL A 138 -8.01 -0.44 -10.88
CA VAL A 138 -7.48 0.80 -10.34
C VAL A 138 -6.83 1.56 -11.49
N GLN A 139 -7.40 2.70 -11.87
CA GLN A 139 -6.84 3.61 -12.86
C GLN A 139 -5.92 4.61 -12.17
N THR A 140 -4.63 4.50 -12.41
CA THR A 140 -3.62 5.41 -11.86
C THR A 140 -3.31 6.51 -12.88
N PRO A 141 -2.92 7.72 -12.44
CA PRO A 141 -2.30 8.68 -13.34
C PRO A 141 -1.05 8.08 -13.98
N SER A 142 -0.78 8.43 -15.22
CA SER A 142 0.42 8.01 -15.94
C SER A 142 1.71 8.60 -15.35
N ASP A 143 1.60 9.74 -14.66
CA ASP A 143 2.71 10.42 -14.00
C ASP A 143 2.53 10.40 -12.48
N ILE A 144 3.52 9.83 -11.77
CA ILE A 144 3.53 9.73 -10.32
C ILE A 144 4.61 10.64 -9.76
N SER A 145 4.15 11.76 -9.33
CA SER A 145 4.99 12.82 -8.79
C SER A 145 5.27 12.76 -7.30
N ASN A 146 4.88 11.68 -6.61
CA ASN A 146 4.95 11.58 -5.16
C ASN A 146 5.66 10.36 -4.64
N SER A 147 6.96 10.31 -4.80
CA SER A 147 7.80 9.47 -3.96
C SER A 147 8.42 10.31 -2.85
N SER A 148 8.11 10.05 -1.60
CA SER A 148 8.89 10.56 -0.48
C SER A 148 9.80 9.45 0.02
N ALA A 149 11.11 9.62 -0.14
CA ALA A 149 12.08 8.80 0.57
C ALA A 149 12.17 9.29 2.02
N LEU A 150 12.24 8.40 3.00
CA LEU A 150 12.64 8.78 4.34
C LEU A 150 14.08 9.34 4.28
N GLN A 151 14.39 10.30 5.14
CA GLN A 151 15.64 11.10 5.10
C GLN A 151 16.94 10.27 5.07
N TRP A 152 16.89 8.97 5.34
CA TRP A 152 18.07 8.11 5.48
C TRP A 152 18.11 6.93 4.50
N GLY A 153 17.26 6.91 3.50
CA GLY A 153 17.24 5.84 2.48
C GLY A 153 16.83 4.46 3.02
N ILE A 154 16.24 4.39 4.21
CA ILE A 154 15.81 3.14 4.86
C ILE A 154 14.46 2.66 4.40
N SER A 155 13.67 3.51 3.75
CA SER A 155 12.42 3.14 3.11
C SER A 155 12.11 4.00 1.90
N ASP A 156 11.40 3.41 0.96
CA ASP A 156 10.76 4.11 -0.16
C ASP A 156 9.25 4.03 0.04
N TYR A 157 8.58 5.13 -0.20
CA TYR A 157 7.12 5.21 -0.10
C TYR A 157 6.57 6.08 -1.23
N TRP A 158 5.47 5.65 -1.82
CA TRP A 158 4.65 6.49 -2.66
C TRP A 158 3.16 6.21 -2.46
N SER A 159 2.35 7.20 -2.76
CA SER A 159 0.91 7.15 -2.61
C SER A 159 0.26 7.92 -3.76
N ILE A 160 -0.75 7.31 -4.37
CA ILE A 160 -1.40 7.84 -5.57
C ILE A 160 -2.90 7.92 -5.34
N LEU A 161 -3.48 9.06 -5.69
CA LEU A 161 -4.90 9.18 -5.90
C LEU A 161 -5.27 8.46 -7.21
N CYS A 162 -6.24 7.56 -7.16
CA CYS A 162 -6.65 6.74 -8.27
C CYS A 162 -8.17 6.66 -8.36
N HIS A 163 -8.68 6.36 -9.54
CA HIS A 163 -10.06 5.99 -9.74
C HIS A 163 -10.19 4.47 -9.71
N CYS A 164 -11.16 3.96 -8.98
CA CYS A 164 -11.39 2.53 -8.84
C CYS A 164 -12.78 2.18 -9.33
N GLU A 165 -12.87 1.13 -10.13
CA GLU A 165 -14.11 0.56 -10.63
C GLU A 165 -14.11 -0.96 -10.52
N GLY A 166 -15.27 -1.57 -10.42
CA GLY A 166 -15.42 -3.02 -10.34
C GLY A 166 -16.46 -3.45 -9.33
N GLU A 167 -16.21 -4.58 -8.67
CA GLU A 167 -17.19 -5.17 -7.78
C GLU A 167 -16.56 -5.78 -6.52
N ILE A 168 -17.32 -5.72 -5.44
CA ILE A 168 -17.02 -6.39 -4.17
C ILE A 168 -18.19 -7.30 -3.84
N LEU A 169 -17.93 -8.58 -3.64
CA LEU A 169 -18.87 -9.54 -3.09
C LEU A 169 -18.64 -9.63 -1.59
N TYR A 170 -19.61 -9.24 -0.79
CA TYR A 170 -19.54 -9.27 0.65
C TYR A 170 -20.76 -9.99 1.24
N LYS A 171 -20.53 -11.07 1.99
CA LYS A 171 -21.59 -11.92 2.57
C LYS A 171 -22.63 -12.36 1.55
N GLY A 172 -22.20 -12.74 0.34
CA GLY A 172 -23.06 -13.20 -0.73
C GLY A 172 -23.78 -12.09 -1.52
N GLN A 173 -23.62 -10.84 -1.15
CA GLN A 173 -24.21 -9.70 -1.85
C GLN A 173 -23.14 -8.94 -2.65
N LYS A 174 -23.48 -8.61 -3.90
CA LYS A 174 -22.62 -7.84 -4.82
C LYS A 174 -22.83 -6.35 -4.64
N TYR A 175 -21.72 -5.61 -4.59
CA TYR A 175 -21.67 -4.14 -4.51
C TYR A 175 -20.79 -3.63 -5.63
N GLU A 176 -21.32 -2.75 -6.44
CA GLU A 176 -20.56 -2.05 -7.47
C GLU A 176 -19.69 -0.97 -6.82
N VAL A 177 -18.47 -0.85 -7.30
CA VAL A 177 -17.49 0.15 -6.89
C VAL A 177 -17.23 1.07 -8.06
N ASN A 178 -17.39 2.38 -7.83
CA ASN A 178 -17.00 3.41 -8.76
C ASN A 178 -16.68 4.67 -7.94
N GLY A 179 -15.40 5.00 -7.79
CA GLY A 179 -15.03 6.15 -6.97
C GLY A 179 -13.53 6.34 -6.77
N LEU A 180 -13.21 7.37 -6.01
CA LEU A 180 -11.83 7.67 -5.67
C LEU A 180 -11.29 6.72 -4.62
N GLY A 181 -10.11 6.22 -4.90
CA GLY A 181 -9.29 5.45 -3.98
C GLY A 181 -7.89 6.00 -3.86
N ARG A 182 -7.15 5.44 -2.93
CA ARG A 182 -5.73 5.71 -2.76
C ARG A 182 -4.95 4.42 -2.80
N PHE A 183 -4.06 4.32 -3.78
CA PHE A 183 -3.13 3.22 -3.86
C PHE A 183 -1.78 3.64 -3.27
N LYS A 184 -1.23 2.77 -2.42
CA LYS A 184 0.01 3.02 -1.68
C LYS A 184 1.00 1.89 -1.90
N HIS A 185 2.26 2.24 -1.97
CA HIS A 185 3.37 1.30 -1.98
C HIS A 185 4.47 1.80 -1.05
N ALA A 186 5.03 0.87 -0.29
CA ALA A 186 6.21 1.13 0.49
C ALA A 186 7.13 -0.10 0.46
N ARG A 187 8.42 0.14 0.57
CA ARG A 187 9.38 -0.91 0.91
C ARG A 187 10.35 -0.38 1.94
N ALA A 188 10.76 -1.27 2.82
CA ALA A 188 11.62 -0.91 3.93
C ALA A 188 12.71 -1.96 4.17
N LEU A 189 13.78 -1.50 4.79
CA LEU A 189 14.79 -2.39 5.37
C LEU A 189 14.17 -3.14 6.55
N HIS A 190 14.67 -4.33 6.80
CA HIS A 190 14.32 -5.07 8.00
C HIS A 190 15.15 -4.53 9.18
N LEU A 191 14.62 -3.52 9.87
CA LEU A 191 15.28 -2.87 11.01
C LEU A 191 14.55 -3.21 12.31
N PRO A 192 15.04 -4.22 13.08
CA PRO A 192 14.33 -4.71 14.26
C PRO A 192 14.33 -3.73 15.44
N PHE A 193 15.10 -2.65 15.38
CA PHE A 193 15.23 -1.65 16.46
C PHE A 193 14.37 -0.40 16.26
N LEU A 194 13.64 -0.29 15.13
CA LEU A 194 12.74 0.84 14.93
C LEU A 194 11.46 0.65 15.76
N SER A 195 11.28 1.48 16.76
CA SER A 195 10.10 1.48 17.63
C SER A 195 8.89 2.17 17.00
N LEU A 196 8.55 1.80 15.76
CA LEU A 196 7.33 2.27 15.10
C LEU A 196 6.15 1.43 15.61
N CYS A 197 5.24 2.06 16.37
CA CYS A 197 4.16 1.34 17.04
C CYS A 197 2.78 1.67 16.46
N PHE A 198 2.57 2.93 16.03
CA PHE A 198 1.27 3.37 15.57
C PHE A 198 1.39 4.05 14.20
N TYR A 199 0.53 3.66 13.31
CA TYR A 199 0.30 4.34 12.04
C TYR A 199 -1.16 4.73 11.94
N THR A 200 -1.42 6.00 11.72
CA THR A 200 -2.76 6.53 11.46
C THR A 200 -2.80 7.07 10.05
N CYS A 201 -3.81 6.70 9.30
CA CYS A 201 -4.07 7.25 7.99
C CYS A 201 -5.56 7.59 7.90
N GLN A 202 -5.87 8.87 7.76
CA GLN A 202 -7.22 9.36 7.52
C GLN A 202 -7.32 9.80 6.07
N ILE A 203 -8.36 9.35 5.39
CA ILE A 203 -8.60 9.67 3.97
C ILE A 203 -10.03 10.22 3.86
N ILE A 204 -10.14 11.40 3.27
CA ILE A 204 -11.41 12.12 3.11
C ILE A 204 -11.55 12.54 1.65
N ASN A 205 -12.56 12.03 0.95
CA ASN A 205 -12.92 12.55 -0.36
C ASN A 205 -13.72 13.84 -0.17
N LEU A 206 -13.20 14.96 -0.63
CA LEU A 206 -13.89 16.25 -0.58
C LEU A 206 -14.95 16.36 -1.68
N ASN A 207 -14.67 15.77 -2.84
CA ASN A 207 -15.55 15.67 -4.00
C ASN A 207 -15.12 14.48 -4.87
N GLU A 208 -15.63 14.37 -6.08
CA GLU A 208 -15.35 13.28 -7.02
C GLU A 208 -13.93 13.28 -7.59
N THR A 209 -13.16 14.34 -7.40
CA THR A 209 -11.80 14.48 -7.95
C THR A 209 -10.76 14.80 -6.90
N THR A 210 -11.15 15.24 -5.70
CA THR A 210 -10.22 15.76 -4.68
C THR A 210 -10.27 14.95 -3.39
N GLN A 211 -9.11 14.57 -2.91
CA GLN A 211 -8.94 13.81 -1.68
C GLN A 211 -7.92 14.46 -0.75
N VAL A 212 -8.21 14.44 0.53
CA VAL A 212 -7.28 14.81 1.61
C VAL A 212 -6.82 13.54 2.30
N THR A 213 -5.51 13.44 2.57
CA THR A 213 -4.92 12.33 3.32
C THR A 213 -4.04 12.88 4.44
N LEU A 214 -4.34 12.50 5.67
CA LEU A 214 -3.49 12.72 6.82
C LEU A 214 -2.83 11.40 7.21
N SER A 215 -1.50 11.37 7.26
CA SER A 215 -0.70 10.21 7.68
C SER A 215 0.20 10.58 8.84
N GLN A 216 0.17 9.78 9.91
CA GLN A 216 1.03 9.98 11.08
C GLN A 216 1.66 8.65 11.49
N ILE A 217 2.93 8.70 11.87
CA ILE A 217 3.66 7.60 12.51
C ILE A 217 4.07 8.04 13.92
N ARG A 218 3.82 7.17 14.88
CA ARG A 218 4.14 7.42 16.29
C ARG A 218 4.95 6.26 16.87
N ASN A 219 5.79 6.58 17.84
CA ASN A 219 6.53 5.58 18.60
C ASN A 219 5.67 4.99 19.75
N GLN A 220 6.28 4.10 20.54
CA GLN A 220 5.65 3.45 21.70
C GLN A 220 5.20 4.44 22.79
N TRP A 221 5.78 5.63 22.87
CA TRP A 221 5.41 6.69 23.80
C TRP A 221 4.39 7.68 23.24
N ASN A 222 3.78 7.34 22.08
CA ASN A 222 2.81 8.17 21.37
C ASN A 222 3.37 9.50 20.85
N ILE A 223 4.69 9.62 20.74
CA ILE A 223 5.35 10.78 20.14
C ILE A 223 5.23 10.68 18.63
N ILE A 224 4.81 11.77 17.99
CA ILE A 224 4.74 11.85 16.53
C ILE A 224 6.18 11.90 15.98
N LEU A 225 6.53 10.90 15.19
CA LEU A 225 7.82 10.83 14.48
C LEU A 225 7.72 11.38 13.07
N PHE A 226 6.51 11.36 12.51
CA PHE A 226 6.22 11.83 11.17
C PHE A 226 4.74 12.21 11.10
N SER A 227 4.46 13.35 10.50
CA SER A 227 3.12 13.81 10.16
C SER A 227 3.13 14.43 8.78
N ARG A 228 2.15 14.05 7.96
CA ARG A 228 2.02 14.54 6.59
C ARG A 228 0.55 14.69 6.22
N LEU A 229 0.21 15.84 5.68
CA LEU A 229 -1.08 16.14 5.08
C LEU A 229 -0.88 16.32 3.57
N ASP A 230 -1.59 15.55 2.77
CA ASP A 230 -1.64 15.69 1.32
C ASP A 230 -3.04 16.11 0.89
N ILE A 231 -3.13 17.13 0.06
CA ILE A 231 -4.35 17.49 -0.68
C ILE A 231 -4.05 17.21 -2.15
N GLN A 232 -4.79 16.31 -2.75
CA GLN A 232 -4.56 15.87 -4.12
C GLN A 232 -5.85 15.90 -4.93
N GLU A 233 -5.78 16.50 -6.10
CA GLU A 233 -6.80 16.44 -7.14
C GLU A 233 -6.35 15.47 -8.24
N LEU A 234 -7.30 14.71 -8.78
CA LEU A 234 -7.04 13.70 -9.82
C LEU A 234 -6.36 14.36 -11.03
N GLY A 235 -5.22 13.80 -11.46
CA GLY A 235 -4.43 14.33 -12.58
C GLY A 235 -3.55 15.55 -12.23
N LYS A 236 -3.57 16.03 -10.98
CA LYS A 236 -2.71 17.13 -10.53
C LYS A 236 -1.68 16.70 -9.50
N GLN A 237 -0.64 17.52 -9.39
CA GLN A 237 0.38 17.37 -8.35
C GLN A 237 -0.24 17.64 -6.98
N PRO A 238 0.08 16.86 -5.94
CA PRO A 238 -0.45 17.11 -4.61
C PRO A 238 0.19 18.35 -3.98
N VAL A 239 -0.57 19.00 -3.14
CA VAL A 239 -0.07 19.97 -2.18
C VAL A 239 0.21 19.22 -0.88
N THR A 240 1.46 19.27 -0.42
CA THR A 240 1.92 18.50 0.75
C THR A 240 2.37 19.44 1.86
N PHE A 241 1.92 19.14 3.07
CA PHE A 241 2.36 19.76 4.31
C PHE A 241 3.00 18.68 5.19
N THR A 242 4.18 18.95 5.70
CA THR A 242 4.94 18.04 6.61
C THR A 242 5.34 18.78 7.87
N GLU A 243 5.27 18.09 9.01
CA GLU A 243 5.73 18.56 10.31
C GLU A 243 6.75 17.59 10.89
#